data_e3c741ff293a117cc8dd542e71e627ab
#
_entry.id   e3c741ff293a117cc8dd542e71e627ab
#
_cell.length_a   1.000
_cell.length_b   1.000
_cell.length_c   1.000
_cell.angle_alpha   90.00
_cell.angle_beta   90.00
_cell.angle_gamma   90.00
#
_symmetry.space_group_name_H-M   'P 1'
#
loop_
_entity.id
_entity.type
_entity.pdbx_description
1 polymer ?
#
loop_
_entity_poly.entity_id
_entity_poly.type
_entity_poly.pdbx_seq_one_letter_code
_entity_poly.pdbx_strand_id
1 'polypeptide(L)'
;MLPWLSNGPAMNFTYPKSFRSRKIAANGTVIHVRIGGMGPAVVLLHGYGETGDMWAPLAARLVQSRTVIAPDLRGMGLSAPVDEGFDKKNQAEDVAGVMDALNVPDGAVIAHDIGNMVAFAFAAQHPGRVTRLVMMDAPVPGVGPLG
;
A
#
# COMPACT_ATOMS: atom_id res chain seq x y z
N MET A 1 -5.39 -23.58 27.64
CA MET A 1 -5.19 -23.39 26.19
C MET A 1 -6.56 -23.22 25.55
N LEU A 2 -6.78 -22.12 24.89
CA LEU A 2 -8.09 -21.85 24.27
C LEU A 2 -8.17 -22.65 22.96
N PRO A 3 -9.16 -23.55 22.79
CA PRO A 3 -9.20 -24.50 21.66
C PRO A 3 -9.24 -23.86 20.27
N TRP A 4 -9.64 -22.58 20.16
CA TRP A 4 -9.73 -21.87 18.90
C TRP A 4 -8.39 -21.26 18.41
N LEU A 5 -7.34 -21.32 19.25
CA LEU A 5 -5.99 -20.87 18.86
C LEU A 5 -5.18 -21.96 18.13
N SER A 6 -5.63 -23.21 18.15
CA SER A 6 -4.81 -24.33 17.66
C SER A 6 -5.19 -24.89 16.29
N ASN A 7 -6.32 -24.48 15.69
CA ASN A 7 -6.86 -25.13 14.48
C ASN A 7 -7.29 -24.16 13.35
N GLY A 8 -6.94 -22.88 13.43
CA GLY A 8 -7.11 -21.99 12.28
C GLY A 8 -6.05 -22.29 11.22
N PRO A 9 -6.37 -22.19 9.92
CA PRO A 9 -5.33 -22.26 8.90
C PRO A 9 -4.29 -21.19 9.20
N ALA A 10 -3.02 -21.59 9.19
CA ALA A 10 -1.91 -20.63 9.36
C ALA A 10 -2.09 -19.50 8.34
N MET A 11 -2.12 -18.25 8.83
CA MET A 11 -2.18 -17.08 7.92
C MET A 11 -0.94 -17.09 7.05
N ASN A 12 -1.15 -17.27 5.76
CA ASN A 12 -0.05 -17.26 4.80
C ASN A 12 0.18 -15.82 4.31
N PHE A 13 1.25 -15.20 4.79
CA PHE A 13 1.68 -13.87 4.35
C PHE A 13 2.62 -13.91 3.13
N THR A 14 2.68 -15.05 2.45
CA THR A 14 3.48 -15.21 1.24
C THR A 14 2.66 -14.83 0.00
N TYR A 15 3.21 -13.96 -0.81
CA TYR A 15 2.60 -13.61 -2.09
C TYR A 15 2.60 -14.79 -3.07
N PRO A 16 1.56 -14.91 -3.92
CA PRO A 16 1.56 -15.88 -5.01
C PRO A 16 2.77 -15.71 -5.94
N LYS A 17 3.21 -16.79 -6.57
CA LYS A 17 4.36 -16.78 -7.49
C LYS A 17 4.19 -15.88 -8.72
N SER A 18 2.95 -15.47 -9.02
CA SER A 18 2.65 -14.51 -10.08
C SER A 18 3.09 -13.08 -9.74
N PHE A 19 3.39 -12.79 -8.48
CA PHE A 19 3.92 -11.50 -8.06
C PHE A 19 5.44 -11.42 -8.28
N ARG A 20 5.89 -10.22 -8.60
CA ARG A 20 7.31 -9.87 -8.71
C ARG A 20 7.63 -8.75 -7.72
N SER A 21 8.82 -8.82 -7.13
CA SER A 21 9.39 -7.73 -6.35
C SER A 21 10.18 -6.82 -7.26
N ARG A 22 9.99 -5.52 -7.11
CA ARG A 22 10.76 -4.49 -7.81
C ARG A 22 11.22 -3.42 -6.83
N LYS A 23 12.39 -2.87 -7.08
CA LYS A 23 12.88 -1.66 -6.44
C LYS A 23 12.73 -0.51 -7.43
N ILE A 24 11.94 0.48 -7.05
CA ILE A 24 11.56 1.59 -7.92
C ILE A 24 12.12 2.88 -7.34
N ALA A 25 12.96 3.58 -8.11
CA ALA A 25 13.38 4.93 -7.78
C ALA A 25 12.18 5.87 -7.94
N ALA A 26 11.77 6.51 -6.86
CA ALA A 26 10.63 7.42 -6.83
C ALA A 26 10.85 8.51 -5.78
N ASN A 27 10.58 9.75 -6.15
CA ASN A 27 10.59 10.88 -5.22
C ASN A 27 11.85 10.95 -4.33
N GLY A 28 13.03 10.74 -4.92
CA GLY A 28 14.33 10.84 -4.24
C GLY A 28 14.70 9.67 -3.33
N THR A 29 13.94 8.58 -3.35
CA THR A 29 14.25 7.36 -2.60
C THR A 29 14.03 6.11 -3.46
N VAL A 30 14.18 4.94 -2.89
CA VAL A 30 13.91 3.65 -3.56
C VAL A 30 12.82 2.93 -2.79
N ILE A 31 11.71 2.68 -3.45
CA ILE A 31 10.55 1.98 -2.89
C ILE A 31 10.53 0.53 -3.36
N HIS A 32 10.46 -0.40 -2.42
CA HIS A 32 10.23 -1.80 -2.73
C HIS A 32 8.74 -2.02 -3.00
N VAL A 33 8.42 -2.69 -4.10
CA VAL A 33 7.04 -2.90 -4.55
C VAL A 33 6.84 -4.36 -4.93
N ARG A 34 5.73 -4.93 -4.45
CA ARG A 34 5.21 -6.21 -4.95
C ARG A 34 4.15 -5.91 -5.99
N ILE A 35 4.32 -6.45 -7.18
CA ILE A 35 3.39 -6.22 -8.29
C ILE A 35 2.98 -7.53 -8.96
N GLY A 36 1.70 -7.67 -9.28
CA GLY A 36 1.17 -8.83 -9.99
C GLY A 36 -0.17 -8.55 -10.63
N GLY A 37 -0.57 -9.45 -11.51
CA GLY A 37 -1.88 -9.42 -12.15
C GLY A 37 -1.97 -8.50 -13.34
N MET A 38 -3.18 -8.45 -13.90
CA MET A 38 -3.58 -7.62 -15.05
C MET A 38 -4.98 -7.05 -14.78
N GLY A 39 -5.28 -5.92 -15.38
CA GLY A 39 -6.56 -5.24 -15.25
C GLY A 39 -6.45 -3.92 -14.49
N PRO A 40 -7.56 -3.33 -14.08
CA PRO A 40 -7.57 -2.07 -13.35
C PRO A 40 -6.69 -2.15 -12.11
N ALA A 41 -5.89 -1.10 -11.85
CA ALA A 41 -4.93 -1.10 -10.76
C ALA A 41 -5.58 -0.95 -9.39
N VAL A 42 -4.97 -1.57 -8.40
CA VAL A 42 -5.23 -1.36 -6.98
C VAL A 42 -3.91 -1.22 -6.23
N VAL A 43 -3.77 -0.15 -5.47
CA VAL A 43 -2.61 0.14 -4.63
C VAL A 43 -2.97 -0.19 -3.18
N LEU A 44 -2.12 -0.95 -2.50
CA LEU A 44 -2.33 -1.42 -1.13
C LEU A 44 -1.29 -0.77 -0.21
N LEU A 45 -1.72 0.10 0.71
CA LEU A 45 -0.86 0.86 1.62
C LEU A 45 -0.99 0.34 3.05
N HIS A 46 0.11 -0.20 3.57
CA HIS A 46 0.19 -0.80 4.91
C HIS A 46 0.26 0.23 6.04
N GLY A 47 0.15 -0.25 7.28
CA GLY A 47 0.19 0.53 8.49
C GLY A 47 1.56 0.60 9.16
N TYR A 48 1.59 1.27 10.33
CA TYR A 48 2.77 1.41 11.15
C TYR A 48 3.24 0.05 11.68
N GLY A 49 4.55 -0.21 11.62
CA GLY A 49 5.11 -1.48 12.05
C GLY A 49 4.80 -2.67 11.14
N GLU A 50 4.19 -2.41 10.00
CA GLU A 50 3.84 -3.40 8.99
C GLU A 50 4.68 -3.21 7.73
N THR A 51 4.50 -4.12 6.78
CA THR A 51 5.04 -4.03 5.42
C THR A 51 3.97 -4.43 4.42
N GLY A 52 4.26 -4.32 3.14
CA GLY A 52 3.36 -4.82 2.10
C GLY A 52 3.01 -6.31 2.23
N ASP A 53 3.74 -7.09 3.03
CA ASP A 53 3.46 -8.51 3.27
C ASP A 53 2.11 -8.74 3.96
N MET A 54 1.63 -7.78 4.76
CA MET A 54 0.30 -7.88 5.38
C MET A 54 -0.82 -8.09 4.37
N TRP A 55 -0.63 -7.61 3.14
CA TRP A 55 -1.62 -7.66 2.08
C TRP A 55 -1.66 -8.98 1.31
N ALA A 56 -0.72 -9.91 1.55
CA ALA A 56 -0.61 -11.13 0.77
C ALA A 56 -1.94 -11.92 0.64
N PRO A 57 -2.75 -12.11 1.69
CA PRO A 57 -4.04 -12.81 1.57
C PRO A 57 -5.03 -12.09 0.66
N LEU A 58 -5.15 -10.76 0.77
CA LEU A 58 -6.03 -9.96 -0.08
C LEU A 58 -5.49 -9.87 -1.52
N ALA A 59 -4.19 -9.67 -1.66
CA ALA A 59 -3.52 -9.60 -2.96
C ALA A 59 -3.72 -10.87 -3.78
N ALA A 60 -3.69 -12.04 -3.14
CA ALA A 60 -3.93 -13.33 -3.79
C ALA A 60 -5.33 -13.42 -4.43
N ARG A 61 -6.32 -12.72 -3.86
CA ARG A 61 -7.67 -12.65 -4.41
C ARG A 61 -7.80 -11.59 -5.49
N LEU A 62 -7.24 -10.41 -5.25
CA LEU A 62 -7.33 -9.28 -6.18
C LEU A 62 -6.58 -9.54 -7.48
N VAL A 63 -5.47 -10.26 -7.44
CA VAL A 63 -4.63 -10.53 -8.63
C VAL A 63 -5.34 -11.30 -9.73
N GLN A 64 -6.45 -11.95 -9.42
CA GLN A 64 -7.25 -12.69 -10.41
C GLN A 64 -7.90 -11.78 -11.45
N SER A 65 -8.15 -10.50 -11.11
CA SER A 65 -8.84 -9.56 -11.98
C SER A 65 -8.26 -8.13 -11.95
N ARG A 66 -7.18 -7.92 -11.20
CA ARG A 66 -6.58 -6.60 -10.97
C ARG A 66 -5.07 -6.63 -11.16
N THR A 67 -4.52 -5.49 -11.53
CA THR A 67 -3.10 -5.21 -11.32
C THR A 67 -2.95 -4.75 -9.87
N VAL A 68 -2.23 -5.53 -9.06
CA VAL A 68 -2.03 -5.26 -7.63
C VAL A 68 -0.65 -4.68 -7.42
N ILE A 69 -0.58 -3.55 -6.71
CA ILE A 69 0.64 -2.83 -6.41
C ILE A 69 0.70 -2.64 -4.89
N ALA A 70 1.64 -3.32 -4.23
CA ALA A 70 1.79 -3.27 -2.78
C ALA A 70 3.21 -2.79 -2.42
N PRO A 71 3.41 -1.47 -2.25
CA PRO A 71 4.69 -0.92 -1.82
C PRO A 71 4.93 -1.15 -0.33
N ASP A 72 6.20 -1.22 0.05
CA ASP A 72 6.63 -0.89 1.40
C ASP A 72 6.78 0.63 1.48
N LEU A 73 6.12 1.26 2.44
CA LEU A 73 6.19 2.72 2.60
C LEU A 73 7.64 3.15 2.86
N ARG A 74 7.92 4.41 2.59
CA ARG A 74 9.23 5.06 2.77
C ARG A 74 9.87 4.67 4.10
N GLY A 75 11.12 4.19 4.05
CA GLY A 75 11.90 3.81 5.23
C GLY A 75 11.43 2.55 5.95
N MET A 76 10.46 1.82 5.40
CA MET A 76 9.89 0.60 5.99
C MET A 76 10.16 -0.62 5.12
N GLY A 77 10.13 -1.81 5.73
CA GLY A 77 10.30 -3.08 5.04
C GLY A 77 11.58 -3.13 4.21
N LEU A 78 11.46 -3.44 2.94
CA LEU A 78 12.56 -3.54 1.99
C LEU A 78 12.78 -2.26 1.16
N SER A 79 12.02 -1.20 1.41
CA SER A 79 12.30 0.13 0.88
C SER A 79 13.59 0.68 1.48
N ALA A 80 14.26 1.57 0.75
CA ALA A 80 15.54 2.12 1.20
C ALA A 80 15.40 2.78 2.58
N PRO A 81 16.35 2.57 3.49
CA PRO A 81 16.39 3.31 4.75
C PRO A 81 16.62 4.80 4.46
N VAL A 82 15.83 5.64 5.13
CA VAL A 82 15.92 7.11 5.04
C VAL A 82 15.67 7.72 6.41
N ASP A 83 16.19 8.93 6.63
CA ASP A 83 16.07 9.63 7.91
C ASP A 83 15.02 10.75 7.89
N GLU A 84 14.43 11.03 6.73
CA GLU A 84 13.52 12.16 6.54
C GLU A 84 12.44 11.87 5.49
N GLY A 85 11.52 12.82 5.33
CA GLY A 85 10.48 12.76 4.31
C GLY A 85 9.27 11.91 4.71
N PHE A 86 9.05 11.72 6.02
CA PHE A 86 7.95 10.90 6.53
C PHE A 86 6.62 11.64 6.64
N ASP A 87 6.56 12.92 6.27
CA ASP A 87 5.28 13.59 6.19
C ASP A 87 4.40 12.96 5.11
N LYS A 88 3.10 12.98 5.33
CA LYS A 88 2.16 12.20 4.52
C LYS A 88 2.01 12.74 3.10
N LYS A 89 2.21 14.02 2.90
CA LYS A 89 2.22 14.64 1.56
C LYS A 89 3.40 14.15 0.74
N ASN A 90 4.58 14.06 1.34
CA ASN A 90 5.77 13.54 0.69
C ASN A 90 5.66 12.03 0.40
N GLN A 91 5.12 11.26 1.34
CA GLN A 91 4.87 9.83 1.10
C GLN A 91 3.81 9.61 0.00
N ALA A 92 2.86 10.51 -0.16
CA ALA A 92 1.92 10.49 -1.28
C ALA A 92 2.63 10.65 -2.63
N GLU A 93 3.68 11.50 -2.68
CA GLU A 93 4.51 11.64 -3.88
C GLU A 93 5.33 10.37 -4.17
N ASP A 94 5.72 9.61 -3.15
CA ASP A 94 6.32 8.28 -3.35
C ASP A 94 5.36 7.36 -4.10
N VAL A 95 4.08 7.34 -3.70
CA VAL A 95 3.03 6.54 -4.36
C VAL A 95 2.84 6.99 -5.80
N ALA A 96 2.75 8.31 -6.04
CA ALA A 96 2.65 8.87 -7.38
C ALA A 96 3.83 8.44 -8.25
N GLY A 97 5.06 8.54 -7.74
CA GLY A 97 6.28 8.15 -8.45
C GLY A 97 6.33 6.66 -8.76
N VAL A 98 5.87 5.80 -7.85
CA VAL A 98 5.75 4.35 -8.11
C VAL A 98 4.75 4.08 -9.24
N MET A 99 3.59 4.70 -9.20
CA MET A 99 2.58 4.54 -10.25
C MET A 99 3.10 5.05 -11.61
N ASP A 100 3.80 6.17 -11.62
CA ASP A 100 4.41 6.71 -12.86
C ASP A 100 5.43 5.75 -13.45
N ALA A 101 6.31 5.20 -12.64
CA ALA A 101 7.32 4.23 -13.08
C ALA A 101 6.71 2.93 -13.62
N LEU A 102 5.51 2.59 -13.17
CA LEU A 102 4.75 1.42 -13.63
C LEU A 102 3.80 1.73 -14.79
N ASN A 103 3.74 2.98 -15.26
CA ASN A 103 2.80 3.45 -16.28
C ASN A 103 1.33 3.21 -15.89
N VAL A 104 1.01 3.44 -14.62
CA VAL A 104 -0.33 3.31 -14.05
C VAL A 104 -0.91 4.71 -13.83
N PRO A 105 -1.83 5.17 -14.68
CA PRO A 105 -2.36 6.53 -14.58
C PRO A 105 -3.29 6.74 -13.40
N ASP A 106 -4.08 5.74 -13.04
CA ASP A 106 -5.04 5.77 -11.94
C ASP A 106 -5.28 4.38 -11.36
N GLY A 107 -5.98 4.31 -10.25
CA GLY A 107 -6.35 3.06 -9.63
C GLY A 107 -7.16 3.24 -8.34
N ALA A 108 -7.68 2.13 -7.84
CA ALA A 108 -8.23 2.08 -6.49
C ALA A 108 -7.07 2.09 -5.47
N VAL A 109 -7.34 2.64 -4.29
CA VAL A 109 -6.38 2.62 -3.17
C VAL A 109 -7.08 2.00 -1.96
N ILE A 110 -6.44 1.00 -1.37
CA ILE A 110 -6.86 0.36 -0.11
C ILE A 110 -5.75 0.60 0.90
N ALA A 111 -6.11 1.14 2.05
CA ALA A 111 -5.14 1.56 3.05
C ALA A 111 -5.56 1.15 4.46
N HIS A 112 -4.57 1.00 5.32
CA HIS A 112 -4.72 0.63 6.72
C HIS A 112 -3.83 1.52 7.59
N ASP A 113 -4.34 1.96 8.75
CA ASP A 113 -3.62 2.72 9.78
C ASP A 113 -2.92 3.96 9.19
N ILE A 114 -1.60 4.11 9.34
CA ILE A 114 -0.86 5.26 8.76
C ILE A 114 -0.95 5.31 7.22
N GLY A 115 -1.17 4.18 6.59
CA GLY A 115 -1.45 4.12 5.15
C GLY A 115 -2.68 4.94 4.74
N ASN A 116 -3.67 5.06 5.64
CA ASN A 116 -4.84 5.92 5.41
C ASN A 116 -4.45 7.39 5.24
N MET A 117 -3.49 7.86 6.03
CA MET A 117 -3.03 9.25 5.96
C MET A 117 -2.29 9.53 4.65
N VAL A 118 -1.50 8.55 4.20
CA VAL A 118 -0.83 8.61 2.89
C VAL A 118 -1.85 8.58 1.75
N ALA A 119 -2.82 7.67 1.83
CA ALA A 119 -3.88 7.53 0.84
C ALA A 119 -4.75 8.81 0.74
N PHE A 120 -5.09 9.40 1.88
CA PHE A 120 -5.82 10.67 1.94
C PHE A 120 -5.03 11.80 1.29
N ALA A 121 -3.75 11.95 1.64
CA ALA A 121 -2.88 12.95 1.04
C ALA A 121 -2.75 12.73 -0.47
N PHE A 122 -2.60 11.48 -0.91
CA PHE A 122 -2.53 11.12 -2.32
C PHE A 122 -3.80 11.49 -3.08
N ALA A 123 -4.97 11.15 -2.54
CA ALA A 123 -6.25 11.51 -3.14
C ALA A 123 -6.46 13.04 -3.21
N ALA A 124 -5.99 13.76 -2.19
CA ALA A 124 -6.09 15.23 -2.16
C ALA A 124 -5.14 15.91 -3.16
N GLN A 125 -3.91 15.40 -3.30
CA GLN A 125 -2.89 15.95 -4.19
C GLN A 125 -3.10 15.52 -5.65
N HIS A 126 -3.63 14.33 -5.86
CA HIS A 126 -3.80 13.72 -7.19
C HIS A 126 -5.23 13.16 -7.37
N PRO A 127 -6.28 14.00 -7.30
CA PRO A 127 -7.67 13.52 -7.30
C PRO A 127 -8.06 12.73 -8.56
N GLY A 128 -7.46 13.02 -9.70
CA GLY A 128 -7.69 12.29 -10.95
C GLY A 128 -7.05 10.90 -11.00
N ARG A 129 -6.25 10.53 -10.00
CA ARG A 129 -5.52 9.26 -9.97
C ARG A 129 -6.14 8.22 -9.03
N VAL A 130 -7.16 8.59 -8.26
CA VAL A 130 -7.84 7.71 -7.31
C VAL A 130 -9.26 7.45 -7.80
N THR A 131 -9.52 6.22 -8.25
CA THR A 131 -10.85 5.82 -8.73
C THR A 131 -11.78 5.40 -7.60
N ARG A 132 -11.22 4.79 -6.55
CA ARG A 132 -11.90 4.39 -5.32
C ARG A 132 -10.92 4.42 -4.16
N LEU A 133 -11.41 4.76 -2.97
CA LEU A 133 -10.61 4.82 -1.76
C LEU A 133 -11.27 4.00 -0.64
N VAL A 134 -10.53 3.04 -0.10
CA VAL A 134 -10.93 2.26 1.07
C VAL A 134 -9.92 2.52 2.18
N MET A 135 -10.40 3.01 3.31
CA MET A 135 -9.59 3.33 4.48
C MET A 135 -10.07 2.53 5.69
N MET A 136 -9.14 1.93 6.42
CA MET A 136 -9.44 1.05 7.55
C MET A 136 -8.59 1.42 8.77
N ASP A 137 -9.23 1.38 9.94
CA ASP A 137 -8.60 1.39 11.26
C ASP A 137 -7.70 2.60 11.57
N ALA A 138 -8.06 3.80 11.09
CA ALA A 138 -7.43 5.03 11.59
C ALA A 138 -8.31 6.25 11.31
N PRO A 139 -8.23 7.29 12.16
CA PRO A 139 -8.91 8.55 11.90
C PRO A 139 -8.30 9.23 10.66
N VAL A 140 -9.13 9.98 9.97
CA VAL A 140 -8.66 10.89 8.91
C VAL A 140 -8.33 12.22 9.57
N PRO A 141 -7.10 12.74 9.43
CA PRO A 141 -6.73 14.03 10.01
C PRO A 141 -7.66 15.16 9.57
N GLY A 142 -8.12 15.96 10.50
CA GLY A 142 -9.04 17.05 10.24
C GLY A 142 -10.52 16.66 10.11
N VAL A 143 -10.86 15.39 10.35
CA VAL A 143 -12.24 14.89 10.28
C VAL A 143 -12.64 14.27 11.61
N GLY A 144 -13.80 14.68 12.13
CA GLY A 144 -14.35 14.17 13.39
C GLY A 144 -13.95 14.99 14.61
N PRO A 145 -14.38 14.53 15.83
CA PRO A 145 -14.22 15.29 17.06
C PRO A 145 -12.77 15.43 17.55
N LEU A 146 -11.84 14.72 16.96
CA LEU A 146 -10.40 14.78 17.26
C LEU A 146 -9.60 15.47 16.15
N GLY A 147 -10.29 16.06 15.17
CA GLY A 147 -9.68 16.78 14.05
C GLY A 147 -9.30 18.22 14.37
#